data_5adbd6c562ae501deadb1683aa0a1313
#
_entry.id   5adbd6c562ae501deadb1683aa0a1313
#
_cell.length_a   1.000
_cell.length_b   1.000
_cell.length_c   1.000
_cell.angle_alpha   90.00
_cell.angle_beta   90.00
_cell.angle_gamma   90.00
#
_symmetry.space_group_name_H-M   'P 1'
#
loop_
_entity.id
_entity.type
_entity.pdbx_description
1 polymer ?
#
loop_
_entity_poly.entity_id
_entity_poly.type
_entity_poly.pdbx_seq_one_letter_code
_entity_poly.pdbx_strand_id
1 'polypeptide(L)'
;MNLQHGVVLGWSTLHLRASFLMLTPLLLVLQAHFGLSHATIGMLTTLPLLVFAAVSPFVGNWIPRCGMTRLFGGAMVLLALGAVLRSYAGIIGLFAGTVLLSAGVAIGNVLLPTLTKAWYPEHTALATGIFVVAMNGMNAVSNAIVIPLAAHYGWQLVCASWAATAFLGALLWFSLPNRRPTARAHKELSIRAVFSHYAAWWVALFMGLQSLVYFSLVTWLPYWVVAKSYDMALGGYYSFLFQLISLPASLLTPLLAQGRYRRHYGAAAGLMYLTGFYFVFAAQTPLYLTAAITWIALAAGATFSLCMLAFAVRAANPLIASRLSGVGQAIAYLLAAIGPVGVGALYGMYGSWPPLLSYFIGACLLLALCGYHALHFTKVGEDAR
;
A
#
# COMPACT_ATOMS: atom_id res chain seq x y z
N MET A 1 28.91 4.99 -2.17
CA MET A 1 27.62 4.82 -1.44
C MET A 1 27.92 5.04 0.04
N ASN A 2 27.27 6.02 0.70
CA ASN A 2 27.46 6.18 2.15
C ASN A 2 26.68 5.08 2.86
N LEU A 3 27.37 4.11 3.44
CA LEU A 3 26.77 2.93 4.10
C LEU A 3 25.80 3.33 5.21
N GLN A 4 26.13 4.37 5.98
CA GLN A 4 25.29 4.88 7.05
C GLN A 4 23.91 5.33 6.54
N HIS A 5 23.86 6.09 5.43
CA HIS A 5 22.59 6.51 4.81
C HIS A 5 21.78 5.30 4.33
N GLY A 6 22.45 4.28 3.74
CA GLY A 6 21.79 3.07 3.28
C GLY A 6 21.19 2.25 4.44
N VAL A 7 21.93 2.10 5.53
CA VAL A 7 21.45 1.37 6.73
C VAL A 7 20.26 2.08 7.35
N VAL A 8 20.34 3.40 7.56
CA VAL A 8 19.25 4.15 8.20
C VAL A 8 17.98 4.16 7.35
N LEU A 9 18.12 4.34 6.04
CA LEU A 9 16.99 4.31 5.11
C LEU A 9 16.40 2.90 5.00
N GLY A 10 17.26 1.87 4.87
CA GLY A 10 16.86 0.46 4.86
C GLY A 10 16.12 0.06 6.13
N TRP A 11 16.64 0.40 7.30
CA TRP A 11 15.97 0.16 8.57
C TRP A 11 14.55 0.76 8.61
N SER A 12 14.43 2.00 8.14
CA SER A 12 13.13 2.69 8.15
C SER A 12 12.13 2.10 7.19
N THR A 13 12.58 1.59 6.03
CA THR A 13 11.69 0.98 5.04
C THR A 13 11.00 -0.27 5.55
N LEU A 14 11.61 -1.01 6.48
CA LEU A 14 11.00 -2.18 7.12
C LEU A 14 9.70 -1.82 7.86
N HIS A 15 9.59 -0.57 8.34
CA HIS A 15 8.44 -0.08 9.10
C HIS A 15 7.31 0.46 8.23
N LEU A 16 7.60 0.94 7.00
CA LEU A 16 6.64 1.69 6.19
C LEU A 16 5.43 0.89 5.71
N ARG A 17 5.49 -0.43 5.78
CA ARG A 17 4.38 -1.29 5.36
C ARG A 17 3.99 -2.31 6.43
N ALA A 18 4.94 -2.99 7.01
CA ALA A 18 4.70 -4.04 7.99
C ALA A 18 3.98 -3.51 9.24
N SER A 19 4.33 -2.33 9.75
CA SER A 19 3.79 -1.78 10.99
C SER A 19 2.27 -1.54 10.98
N PHE A 20 1.64 -1.29 9.83
CA PHE A 20 0.20 -1.13 9.76
C PHE A 20 -0.51 -2.36 9.19
N LEU A 21 0.08 -3.07 8.20
CA LEU A 21 -0.54 -4.23 7.59
C LEU A 21 -0.49 -5.50 8.46
N MET A 22 0.41 -5.57 9.46
CA MET A 22 0.41 -6.68 10.43
C MET A 22 -0.89 -6.80 11.23
N LEU A 23 -1.72 -5.74 11.25
CA LEU A 23 -3.04 -5.84 11.87
C LEU A 23 -3.99 -6.75 11.08
N THR A 24 -3.78 -6.93 9.78
CA THR A 24 -4.76 -7.66 8.96
C THR A 24 -4.98 -9.10 9.41
N PRO A 25 -3.97 -9.93 9.72
CA PRO A 25 -4.19 -11.24 10.31
C PRO A 25 -4.77 -11.19 11.74
N LEU A 26 -4.51 -10.08 12.49
CA LEU A 26 -4.99 -9.91 13.86
C LEU A 26 -6.43 -9.38 13.96
N LEU A 27 -7.06 -9.00 12.85
CA LEU A 27 -8.40 -8.37 12.88
C LEU A 27 -9.44 -9.25 13.56
N LEU A 28 -9.39 -10.58 13.37
CA LEU A 28 -10.30 -11.53 14.06
C LEU A 28 -10.05 -11.53 15.57
N VAL A 29 -8.80 -11.48 16.01
CA VAL A 29 -8.43 -11.39 17.43
C VAL A 29 -8.95 -10.09 18.03
N LEU A 30 -8.77 -8.96 17.32
CA LEU A 30 -9.24 -7.65 17.75
C LEU A 30 -10.77 -7.57 17.75
N GLN A 31 -11.43 -8.21 16.78
CA GLN A 31 -12.89 -8.30 16.72
C GLN A 31 -13.44 -9.01 17.96
N ALA A 32 -12.88 -10.16 18.30
CA ALA A 32 -13.28 -10.91 19.47
C ALA A 32 -12.98 -10.16 20.79
N HIS A 33 -11.81 -9.51 20.87
CA HIS A 33 -11.37 -8.80 22.09
C HIS A 33 -12.21 -7.56 22.40
N PHE A 34 -12.58 -6.78 21.38
CA PHE A 34 -13.31 -5.51 21.54
C PHE A 34 -14.79 -5.59 21.15
N GLY A 35 -15.30 -6.72 20.70
CA GLY A 35 -16.69 -6.88 20.24
C GLY A 35 -17.02 -6.04 19.01
N LEU A 36 -16.06 -5.87 18.06
CA LEU A 36 -16.21 -4.96 16.92
C LEU A 36 -17.11 -5.53 15.83
N SER A 37 -17.89 -4.66 15.20
CA SER A 37 -18.64 -5.03 13.99
C SER A 37 -17.70 -5.21 12.78
N HIS A 38 -18.14 -5.93 11.74
CA HIS A 38 -17.36 -6.09 10.51
C HIS A 38 -17.10 -4.74 9.82
N ALA A 39 -18.07 -3.80 9.89
CA ALA A 39 -17.88 -2.44 9.36
C ALA A 39 -16.77 -1.70 10.12
N THR A 40 -16.72 -1.81 11.45
CA THR A 40 -15.69 -1.19 12.30
C THR A 40 -14.30 -1.77 12.02
N ILE A 41 -14.22 -3.08 11.77
CA ILE A 41 -12.98 -3.75 11.34
C ILE A 41 -12.53 -3.22 9.97
N GLY A 42 -13.43 -3.11 9.01
CA GLY A 42 -13.15 -2.51 7.70
C GLY A 42 -12.67 -1.06 7.83
N MET A 43 -13.26 -0.28 8.76
CA MET A 43 -12.82 1.09 9.03
C MET A 43 -11.39 1.15 9.60
N LEU A 44 -11.01 0.20 10.46
CA LEU A 44 -9.65 0.15 11.02
C LEU A 44 -8.57 0.00 9.95
N THR A 45 -8.83 -0.75 8.88
CA THR A 45 -7.92 -0.91 7.74
C THR A 45 -8.06 0.19 6.68
N THR A 46 -9.21 0.85 6.62
CA THR A 46 -9.47 2.02 5.77
C THR A 46 -8.76 3.28 6.29
N LEU A 47 -8.69 3.44 7.61
CA LEU A 47 -8.15 4.63 8.27
C LEU A 47 -6.73 5.00 7.82
N PRO A 48 -5.77 4.07 7.68
CA PRO A 48 -4.46 4.36 7.11
C PRO A 48 -4.52 5.00 5.73
N LEU A 49 -5.42 4.54 4.86
CA LEU A 49 -5.56 5.04 3.49
C LEU A 49 -6.08 6.48 3.47
N LEU A 50 -7.04 6.80 4.35
CA LEU A 50 -7.53 8.17 4.53
C LEU A 50 -6.43 9.10 5.06
N VAL A 51 -5.65 8.62 6.03
CA VAL A 51 -4.50 9.38 6.56
C VAL A 51 -3.44 9.58 5.49
N PHE A 52 -3.15 8.58 4.67
CA PHE A 52 -2.20 8.72 3.54
C PHE A 52 -2.70 9.77 2.55
N ALA A 53 -3.98 9.73 2.17
CA ALA A 53 -4.57 10.72 1.28
C ALA A 53 -4.52 12.15 1.85
N ALA A 54 -4.77 12.29 3.16
CA ALA A 54 -4.77 13.58 3.85
C ALA A 54 -3.36 14.16 4.07
N VAL A 55 -2.39 13.32 4.46
CA VAL A 55 -1.05 13.77 4.88
C VAL A 55 -0.09 13.93 3.70
N SER A 56 -0.11 12.99 2.75
CA SER A 56 0.89 12.94 1.67
C SER A 56 1.02 14.23 0.83
N PRO A 57 -0.07 14.97 0.49
CA PRO A 57 0.04 16.19 -0.29
C PRO A 57 0.83 17.31 0.42
N PHE A 58 0.87 17.32 1.75
CA PHE A 58 1.52 18.36 2.54
C PHE A 58 2.99 18.10 2.83
N VAL A 59 3.45 16.86 2.72
CA VAL A 59 4.84 16.47 3.07
C VAL A 59 5.86 17.27 2.27
N GLY A 60 5.61 17.50 0.97
CA GLY A 60 6.47 18.34 0.13
C GLY A 60 6.68 19.76 0.64
N ASN A 61 5.65 20.34 1.28
CA ASN A 61 5.69 21.69 1.86
C ASN A 61 6.46 21.73 3.20
N TRP A 62 6.58 20.61 3.89
CA TRP A 62 7.31 20.50 5.15
C TRP A 62 8.80 20.30 4.97
N ILE A 63 9.23 19.73 3.83
CA ILE A 63 10.65 19.45 3.52
C ILE A 63 11.53 20.71 3.60
N PRO A 64 11.17 21.86 2.98
CA PRO A 64 12.00 23.08 3.07
C PRO A 64 12.09 23.65 4.49
N ARG A 65 11.04 23.47 5.29
CA ARG A 65 10.96 24.00 6.66
C ARG A 65 11.73 23.16 7.67
N CYS A 66 11.49 21.83 7.64
CA CYS A 66 12.02 20.90 8.63
C CYS A 66 13.34 20.23 8.21
N GLY A 67 13.55 20.08 6.89
CA GLY A 67 14.60 19.22 6.31
C GLY A 67 14.18 17.76 6.25
N MET A 68 14.74 16.99 5.30
CA MET A 68 14.31 15.61 5.04
C MET A 68 14.63 14.65 6.20
N THR A 69 15.81 14.77 6.82
CA THR A 69 16.26 13.87 7.89
C THR A 69 15.46 14.06 9.16
N ARG A 70 15.22 15.32 9.59
CA ARG A 70 14.39 15.60 10.76
C ARG A 70 12.93 15.23 10.55
N LEU A 71 12.42 15.44 9.34
CA LEU A 71 11.04 15.08 9.00
C LEU A 71 10.84 13.57 9.03
N PHE A 72 11.80 12.79 8.53
CA PHE A 72 11.74 11.33 8.63
C PHE A 72 11.91 10.83 10.07
N GLY A 73 12.83 11.44 10.85
CA GLY A 73 12.97 11.14 12.27
C GLY A 73 11.66 11.38 13.04
N GLY A 74 10.99 12.51 12.78
CA GLY A 74 9.65 12.80 13.34
C GLY A 74 8.59 11.79 12.89
N ALA A 75 8.64 11.33 11.65
CA ALA A 75 7.77 10.28 11.16
C ALA A 75 7.97 8.95 11.91
N MET A 76 9.20 8.58 12.21
CA MET A 76 9.51 7.39 13.02
C MET A 76 9.03 7.53 14.47
N VAL A 77 9.11 8.75 15.06
CA VAL A 77 8.53 9.03 16.39
C VAL A 77 7.00 8.87 16.36
N LEU A 78 6.32 9.44 15.36
CA LEU A 78 4.87 9.28 15.22
C LEU A 78 4.47 7.79 15.09
N LEU A 79 5.26 7.02 14.34
CA LEU A 79 5.07 5.57 14.20
C LEU A 79 5.23 4.87 15.55
N ALA A 80 6.28 5.18 16.31
CA ALA A 80 6.54 4.59 17.63
C ALA A 80 5.41 4.91 18.63
N LEU A 81 5.04 6.19 18.75
CA LEU A 81 3.95 6.64 19.64
C LEU A 81 2.61 6.01 19.23
N GLY A 82 2.33 5.97 17.92
CA GLY A 82 1.13 5.33 17.39
C GLY A 82 1.07 3.83 17.71
N ALA A 83 2.19 3.10 17.61
CA ALA A 83 2.25 1.69 17.94
C ALA A 83 1.96 1.41 19.43
N VAL A 84 2.51 2.22 20.36
CA VAL A 84 2.22 2.09 21.80
C VAL A 84 0.76 2.43 22.09
N LEU A 85 0.29 3.59 21.61
CA LEU A 85 -1.09 4.05 21.85
C LEU A 85 -2.12 3.04 21.34
N ARG A 86 -1.90 2.49 20.12
CA ARG A 86 -2.74 1.48 19.51
C ARG A 86 -2.85 0.21 20.35
N SER A 87 -1.78 -0.15 21.06
CA SER A 87 -1.67 -1.42 21.77
C SER A 87 -2.26 -1.38 23.17
N TYR A 88 -2.17 -0.22 23.87
CA TYR A 88 -2.44 -0.18 25.31
C TYR A 88 -3.56 0.79 25.74
N ALA A 89 -4.05 1.66 24.87
CA ALA A 89 -5.07 2.66 25.25
C ALA A 89 -6.51 2.27 24.84
N GLY A 90 -6.83 0.99 24.86
CA GLY A 90 -8.18 0.47 24.56
C GLY A 90 -8.64 0.78 23.13
N ILE A 91 -9.95 0.78 22.90
CA ILE A 91 -10.54 0.97 21.57
C ILE A 91 -10.21 2.37 20.99
N ILE A 92 -10.25 3.42 21.80
CA ILE A 92 -9.90 4.79 21.36
C ILE A 92 -8.43 4.82 20.95
N GLY A 93 -7.55 4.20 21.74
CA GLY A 93 -6.14 4.07 21.43
C GLY A 93 -5.87 3.25 20.16
N LEU A 94 -6.66 2.21 19.92
CA LEU A 94 -6.57 1.40 18.71
C LEU A 94 -6.74 2.27 17.44
N PHE A 95 -7.75 3.14 17.40
CA PHE A 95 -8.01 4.04 16.27
C PHE A 95 -7.03 5.23 16.23
N ALA A 96 -6.89 5.96 17.33
CA ALA A 96 -6.00 7.13 17.41
C ALA A 96 -4.53 6.76 17.17
N GLY A 97 -4.07 5.62 17.72
CA GLY A 97 -2.74 5.09 17.48
C GLY A 97 -2.54 4.68 16.02
N THR A 98 -3.57 4.13 15.38
CA THR A 98 -3.54 3.81 13.94
C THR A 98 -3.42 5.09 13.10
N VAL A 99 -4.10 6.19 13.45
CA VAL A 99 -3.96 7.50 12.77
C VAL A 99 -2.52 8.02 12.89
N LEU A 100 -1.98 8.05 14.11
CA LEU A 100 -0.62 8.54 14.36
C LEU A 100 0.44 7.74 13.61
N LEU A 101 0.37 6.41 13.72
CA LEU A 101 1.26 5.49 13.03
C LEU A 101 1.18 5.70 11.51
N SER A 102 -0.03 5.79 10.98
CA SER A 102 -0.26 5.98 9.54
C SER A 102 0.24 7.33 9.04
N ALA A 103 0.15 8.40 9.85
CA ALA A 103 0.74 9.70 9.51
C ALA A 103 2.28 9.59 9.38
N GLY A 104 2.94 8.88 10.30
CA GLY A 104 4.37 8.57 10.20
C GLY A 104 4.70 7.79 8.93
N VAL A 105 3.94 6.75 8.62
CA VAL A 105 4.10 5.95 7.40
C VAL A 105 3.89 6.79 6.14
N ALA A 106 2.87 7.66 6.09
CA ALA A 106 2.60 8.55 4.95
C ALA A 106 3.78 9.48 4.68
N ILE A 107 4.34 10.10 5.72
CA ILE A 107 5.53 10.97 5.61
C ILE A 107 6.72 10.16 5.06
N GLY A 108 6.97 8.97 5.62
CA GLY A 108 8.06 8.09 5.20
C GLY A 108 7.93 7.65 3.73
N ASN A 109 6.74 7.27 3.29
CA ASN A 109 6.46 6.86 1.90
C ASN A 109 6.73 7.98 0.88
N VAL A 110 6.43 9.24 1.23
CA VAL A 110 6.72 10.40 0.36
C VAL A 110 8.21 10.75 0.37
N LEU A 111 8.87 10.63 1.52
CA LEU A 111 10.30 10.95 1.65
C LEU A 111 11.21 9.87 1.06
N LEU A 112 10.81 8.60 1.06
CA LEU A 112 11.63 7.49 0.60
C LEU A 112 12.17 7.69 -0.83
N PRO A 113 11.35 7.92 -1.87
CA PRO A 113 11.86 8.14 -3.22
C PRO A 113 12.67 9.44 -3.34
N THR A 114 12.32 10.47 -2.57
CA THR A 114 13.05 11.75 -2.57
C THR A 114 14.46 11.59 -2.01
N LEU A 115 14.61 10.89 -0.88
CA LEU A 115 15.88 10.59 -0.25
C LEU A 115 16.73 9.63 -1.10
N THR A 116 16.09 8.62 -1.68
CA THR A 116 16.77 7.67 -2.57
C THR A 116 17.40 8.41 -3.76
N LYS A 117 16.66 9.32 -4.39
CA LYS A 117 17.15 10.14 -5.48
C LYS A 117 18.25 11.11 -5.04
N ALA A 118 18.13 11.70 -3.85
CA ALA A 118 19.10 12.66 -3.31
C ALA A 118 20.42 12.02 -2.88
N TRP A 119 20.37 10.79 -2.34
CA TRP A 119 21.54 10.10 -1.80
C TRP A 119 22.20 9.14 -2.79
N TYR A 120 21.42 8.63 -3.76
CA TYR A 120 21.86 7.66 -4.77
C TYR A 120 21.46 8.08 -6.19
N PRO A 121 21.91 9.27 -6.67
CA PRO A 121 21.46 9.82 -7.96
C PRO A 121 21.79 8.90 -9.14
N GLU A 122 22.97 8.27 -9.14
CA GLU A 122 23.42 7.35 -10.20
C GLU A 122 22.78 5.96 -10.12
N HIS A 123 22.30 5.55 -8.94
CA HIS A 123 21.74 4.22 -8.69
C HIS A 123 20.32 4.29 -8.13
N THR A 124 19.57 5.37 -8.42
CA THR A 124 18.23 5.61 -7.86
C THR A 124 17.28 4.44 -8.09
N ALA A 125 17.27 3.87 -9.30
CA ALA A 125 16.37 2.75 -9.62
C ALA A 125 16.69 1.49 -8.80
N LEU A 126 17.97 1.13 -8.71
CA LEU A 126 18.45 -0.03 -7.94
C LEU A 126 18.16 0.15 -6.45
N ALA A 127 18.52 1.32 -5.89
CA ALA A 127 18.29 1.61 -4.47
C ALA A 127 16.80 1.60 -4.14
N THR A 128 15.94 2.20 -4.98
CA THR A 128 14.49 2.14 -4.82
C THR A 128 13.99 0.70 -4.85
N GLY A 129 14.46 -0.11 -5.79
CA GLY A 129 14.10 -1.53 -5.89
C GLY A 129 14.45 -2.31 -4.61
N ILE A 130 15.68 -2.14 -4.10
CA ILE A 130 16.14 -2.78 -2.86
C ILE A 130 15.24 -2.40 -1.67
N PHE A 131 14.94 -1.10 -1.50
CA PHE A 131 14.10 -0.64 -0.41
C PHE A 131 12.65 -1.11 -0.52
N VAL A 132 12.08 -1.15 -1.72
CA VAL A 132 10.74 -1.70 -1.97
C VAL A 132 10.69 -3.20 -1.66
N VAL A 133 11.70 -3.97 -2.06
CA VAL A 133 11.79 -5.40 -1.74
C VAL A 133 11.92 -5.62 -0.24
N ALA A 134 12.76 -4.83 0.46
CA ALA A 134 12.92 -4.90 1.91
C ALA A 134 11.58 -4.58 2.63
N MET A 135 10.88 -3.54 2.20
CA MET A 135 9.57 -3.13 2.73
C MET A 135 8.52 -4.23 2.58
N ASN A 136 8.40 -4.81 1.39
CA ASN A 136 7.42 -5.85 1.11
C ASN A 136 7.82 -7.19 1.76
N GLY A 137 9.11 -7.52 1.77
CA GLY A 137 9.64 -8.70 2.43
C GLY A 137 9.37 -8.68 3.94
N MET A 138 9.61 -7.54 4.61
CA MET A 138 9.30 -7.40 6.02
C MET A 138 7.79 -7.49 6.30
N ASN A 139 6.95 -6.93 5.41
CA ASN A 139 5.51 -7.10 5.53
C ASN A 139 5.08 -8.57 5.41
N ALA A 140 5.66 -9.31 4.47
CA ALA A 140 5.40 -10.74 4.31
C ALA A 140 5.79 -11.52 5.58
N VAL A 141 7.01 -11.31 6.08
CA VAL A 141 7.49 -11.95 7.32
C VAL A 141 6.59 -11.61 8.50
N SER A 142 6.23 -10.32 8.66
CA SER A 142 5.35 -9.86 9.73
C SER A 142 4.00 -10.58 9.71
N ASN A 143 3.38 -10.72 8.54
CA ASN A 143 2.11 -11.43 8.40
C ASN A 143 2.22 -12.92 8.75
N ALA A 144 3.35 -13.57 8.47
CA ALA A 144 3.56 -14.98 8.79
C ALA A 144 3.69 -15.25 10.30
N ILE A 145 4.40 -14.34 11.02
CA ILE A 145 4.77 -14.58 12.41
C ILE A 145 3.84 -13.95 13.42
N VAL A 146 2.98 -12.98 13.01
CA VAL A 146 2.18 -12.17 13.93
C VAL A 146 1.19 -13.02 14.74
N ILE A 147 0.52 -14.00 14.12
CA ILE A 147 -0.45 -14.86 14.81
C ILE A 147 0.22 -15.76 15.86
N PRO A 148 1.27 -16.56 15.53
CA PRO A 148 1.95 -17.37 16.53
C PRO A 148 2.57 -16.53 17.65
N LEU A 149 3.15 -15.36 17.34
CA LEU A 149 3.69 -14.48 18.38
C LEU A 149 2.57 -13.90 19.26
N ALA A 150 1.43 -13.51 18.69
CA ALA A 150 0.30 -12.99 19.45
C ALA A 150 -0.33 -14.06 20.36
N ALA A 151 -0.30 -15.32 19.97
CA ALA A 151 -0.76 -16.44 20.80
C ALA A 151 0.11 -16.64 22.04
N HIS A 152 1.44 -16.38 21.97
CA HIS A 152 2.36 -16.57 23.08
C HIS A 152 2.52 -15.31 23.95
N TYR A 153 2.60 -14.12 23.34
CA TYR A 153 2.95 -12.86 24.02
C TYR A 153 1.79 -11.86 24.13
N GLY A 154 0.63 -12.19 23.55
CA GLY A 154 -0.48 -11.27 23.40
C GLY A 154 -0.28 -10.28 22.24
N TRP A 155 -1.39 -9.95 21.59
CA TRP A 155 -1.38 -9.04 20.42
C TRP A 155 -0.86 -7.65 20.76
N GLN A 156 -1.07 -7.18 22.01
CA GLN A 156 -0.64 -5.87 22.47
C GLN A 156 0.89 -5.74 22.40
N LEU A 157 1.62 -6.69 22.99
CA LEU A 157 3.07 -6.66 23.02
C LEU A 157 3.67 -6.80 21.61
N VAL A 158 3.09 -7.67 20.79
CA VAL A 158 3.54 -7.87 19.41
C VAL A 158 3.35 -6.60 18.58
N CYS A 159 2.22 -5.91 18.71
CA CYS A 159 1.99 -4.63 18.03
C CYS A 159 2.88 -3.51 18.59
N ALA A 160 3.11 -3.47 19.90
CA ALA A 160 3.95 -2.46 20.56
C ALA A 160 5.45 -2.65 20.28
N SER A 161 5.91 -3.86 19.96
CA SER A 161 7.33 -4.12 19.67
C SER A 161 7.88 -3.25 18.53
N TRP A 162 7.02 -2.87 17.57
CA TRP A 162 7.37 -1.92 16.51
C TRP A 162 7.75 -0.54 17.03
N ALA A 163 7.28 -0.16 18.23
CA ALA A 163 7.64 1.13 18.83
C ALA A 163 9.13 1.20 19.20
N ALA A 164 9.70 0.14 19.76
CA ALA A 164 11.11 0.10 20.13
C ALA A 164 12.02 0.21 18.88
N THR A 165 11.71 -0.54 17.83
CA THR A 165 12.48 -0.53 16.59
C THR A 165 12.30 0.77 15.80
N ALA A 166 11.09 1.37 15.83
CA ALA A 166 10.84 2.66 15.22
C ALA A 166 11.53 3.80 16.00
N PHE A 167 11.54 3.74 17.34
CA PHE A 167 12.25 4.72 18.17
C PHE A 167 13.75 4.68 17.91
N LEU A 168 14.34 3.48 17.80
CA LEU A 168 15.72 3.33 17.35
C LEU A 168 15.95 3.98 15.98
N GLY A 169 15.04 3.76 15.03
CA GLY A 169 15.05 4.44 13.74
C GLY A 169 15.01 5.95 13.85
N ALA A 170 14.19 6.51 14.73
CA ALA A 170 14.15 7.95 14.99
C ALA A 170 15.50 8.50 15.48
N LEU A 171 16.13 7.81 16.43
CA LEU A 171 17.47 8.19 16.93
C LEU A 171 18.52 8.17 15.82
N LEU A 172 18.50 7.14 14.97
CA LEU A 172 19.38 7.05 13.81
C LEU A 172 19.16 8.22 12.83
N TRP A 173 17.90 8.64 12.58
CA TRP A 173 17.61 9.79 11.74
C TRP A 173 18.07 11.11 12.33
N PHE A 174 17.88 11.32 13.64
CA PHE A 174 18.33 12.56 14.32
C PHE A 174 19.84 12.65 14.45
N SER A 175 20.57 11.55 14.36
CA SER A 175 22.06 11.56 14.31
C SER A 175 22.62 12.00 12.95
N LEU A 176 21.79 11.98 11.88
CA LEU A 176 22.23 12.40 10.55
C LEU A 176 22.17 13.92 10.37
N PRO A 177 23.12 14.49 9.57
CA PRO A 177 23.10 15.90 9.21
C PRO A 177 21.79 16.28 8.51
N ASN A 178 21.13 17.35 8.98
CA ASN A 178 19.88 17.79 8.37
C ASN A 178 20.13 18.62 7.11
N ARG A 179 19.93 18.02 5.96
CA ARG A 179 20.04 18.70 4.67
C ARG A 179 18.67 19.25 4.26
N ARG A 180 18.63 20.58 4.06
CA ARG A 180 17.48 21.26 3.46
C ARG A 180 17.76 21.40 1.97
N PRO A 181 16.93 20.87 1.06
CA PRO A 181 17.08 21.12 -0.36
C PRO A 181 16.90 22.62 -0.61
N THR A 182 17.83 23.24 -1.35
CA THR A 182 17.63 24.60 -1.87
C THR A 182 16.43 24.57 -2.81
N ALA A 183 15.41 25.34 -2.47
CA ALA A 183 14.21 25.47 -3.31
C ALA A 183 14.59 26.19 -4.60
N ARG A 184 14.99 25.44 -5.65
CA ARG A 184 14.87 25.94 -7.01
C ARG A 184 13.39 25.95 -7.34
N ALA A 185 12.80 27.15 -7.40
CA ALA A 185 11.44 27.40 -7.86
C ALA A 185 11.34 26.97 -9.32
N HIS A 186 11.02 25.71 -9.57
CA HIS A 186 10.49 25.32 -10.88
C HIS A 186 9.10 25.90 -10.97
N LYS A 187 8.88 26.73 -12.01
CA LYS A 187 7.59 27.30 -12.38
C LYS A 187 6.54 26.19 -12.30
N GLU A 188 5.67 26.29 -11.30
CA GLU A 188 4.79 25.19 -10.91
C GLU A 188 3.69 25.02 -11.96
N LEU A 189 3.72 23.93 -12.75
CA LEU A 189 2.51 23.53 -13.49
C LEU A 189 1.37 23.35 -12.49
N SER A 190 0.26 24.01 -12.71
CA SER A 190 -0.93 23.88 -11.85
C SER A 190 -1.40 22.41 -11.88
N ILE A 191 -1.75 21.87 -10.71
CA ILE A 191 -2.41 20.55 -10.58
C ILE A 191 -3.64 20.50 -11.49
N ARG A 192 -4.39 21.63 -11.58
CA ARG A 192 -5.55 21.77 -12.45
C ARG A 192 -5.21 21.53 -13.92
N ALA A 193 -4.04 21.99 -14.39
CA ALA A 193 -3.60 21.78 -15.77
C ALA A 193 -3.25 20.31 -16.06
N VAL A 194 -2.74 19.55 -15.10
CA VAL A 194 -2.48 18.12 -15.28
C VAL A 194 -3.79 17.32 -15.33
N PHE A 195 -4.73 17.63 -14.45
CA PHE A 195 -6.02 16.93 -14.34
C PHE A 195 -7.12 17.49 -15.26
N SER A 196 -6.85 18.49 -16.09
CA SER A 196 -7.71 18.83 -17.24
C SER A 196 -7.66 17.79 -18.36
N HIS A 197 -6.58 16.98 -18.41
CA HIS A 197 -6.47 15.89 -19.37
C HIS A 197 -7.17 14.62 -18.88
N TYR A 198 -8.08 14.08 -19.68
CA TYR A 198 -8.79 12.81 -19.37
C TYR A 198 -7.83 11.63 -19.10
N ALA A 199 -6.65 11.65 -19.70
CA ALA A 199 -5.62 10.64 -19.52
C ALA A 199 -5.11 10.56 -18.07
N ALA A 200 -5.05 11.67 -17.34
CA ALA A 200 -4.66 11.70 -15.93
C ALA A 200 -5.68 10.97 -15.05
N TRP A 201 -6.96 11.12 -15.37
CA TRP A 201 -8.04 10.43 -14.66
C TRP A 201 -8.00 8.91 -14.86
N TRP A 202 -7.74 8.43 -16.09
CA TRP A 202 -7.59 6.99 -16.33
C TRP A 202 -6.48 6.38 -15.48
N VAL A 203 -5.34 7.07 -15.36
CA VAL A 203 -4.22 6.59 -14.52
C VAL A 203 -4.58 6.61 -13.05
N ALA A 204 -5.20 7.70 -12.56
CA ALA A 204 -5.64 7.81 -11.17
C ALA A 204 -6.70 6.76 -10.80
N LEU A 205 -7.70 6.55 -11.68
CA LEU A 205 -8.74 5.54 -11.49
C LEU A 205 -8.18 4.11 -11.56
N PHE A 206 -7.24 3.84 -12.46
CA PHE A 206 -6.59 2.54 -12.53
C PHE A 206 -5.87 2.20 -11.24
N MET A 207 -5.08 3.15 -10.70
CA MET A 207 -4.42 2.99 -9.41
C MET A 207 -5.43 2.89 -8.26
N GLY A 208 -6.50 3.69 -8.29
CA GLY A 208 -7.54 3.70 -7.26
C GLY A 208 -8.30 2.39 -7.18
N LEU A 209 -8.75 1.86 -8.33
CA LEU A 209 -9.45 0.57 -8.39
C LEU A 209 -8.53 -0.59 -8.02
N GLN A 210 -7.26 -0.58 -8.49
CA GLN A 210 -6.27 -1.55 -8.08
C GLN A 210 -6.08 -1.55 -6.56
N SER A 211 -5.94 -0.37 -5.97
CA SER A 211 -5.74 -0.23 -4.52
C SER A 211 -7.00 -0.62 -3.74
N LEU A 212 -8.19 -0.26 -4.23
CA LEU A 212 -9.47 -0.68 -3.65
C LEU A 212 -9.55 -2.21 -3.59
N VAL A 213 -9.31 -2.89 -4.71
CA VAL A 213 -9.35 -4.36 -4.79
C VAL A 213 -8.28 -4.99 -3.91
N TYR A 214 -7.04 -4.46 -3.97
CA TYR A 214 -5.91 -4.95 -3.18
C TYR A 214 -6.16 -4.83 -1.67
N PHE A 215 -6.54 -3.66 -1.17
CA PHE A 215 -6.74 -3.45 0.26
C PHE A 215 -7.98 -4.18 0.78
N SER A 216 -9.03 -4.31 -0.03
CA SER A 216 -10.18 -5.18 0.30
C SER A 216 -9.73 -6.63 0.45
N LEU A 217 -8.95 -7.14 -0.52
CA LEU A 217 -8.45 -8.52 -0.49
C LEU A 217 -7.55 -8.76 0.74
N VAL A 218 -6.54 -7.90 0.94
CA VAL A 218 -5.59 -8.06 2.05
C VAL A 218 -6.30 -8.00 3.41
N THR A 219 -7.30 -7.13 3.56
CA THR A 219 -8.08 -7.01 4.80
C THR A 219 -8.89 -8.25 5.08
N TRP A 220 -9.58 -8.78 4.08
CA TRP A 220 -10.60 -9.81 4.27
C TRP A 220 -10.12 -11.24 3.96
N LEU A 221 -8.92 -11.41 3.39
CA LEU A 221 -8.37 -12.74 3.09
C LEU A 221 -8.30 -13.67 4.32
N PRO A 222 -7.83 -13.24 5.52
CA PRO A 222 -7.84 -14.10 6.70
C PRO A 222 -9.27 -14.54 7.09
N TYR A 223 -10.25 -13.65 6.97
CA TYR A 223 -11.66 -13.96 7.24
C TYR A 223 -12.23 -15.00 6.27
N TRP A 224 -11.88 -14.90 4.98
CA TRP A 224 -12.32 -15.88 3.98
C TRP A 224 -11.74 -17.26 4.24
N VAL A 225 -10.49 -17.33 4.70
CA VAL A 225 -9.83 -18.58 5.06
C VAL A 225 -10.55 -19.21 6.26
N VAL A 226 -10.81 -18.44 7.31
CA VAL A 226 -11.52 -18.94 8.51
C VAL A 226 -12.97 -19.31 8.19
N ALA A 227 -13.66 -18.55 7.34
CA ALA A 227 -15.03 -18.87 6.90
C ALA A 227 -15.13 -20.19 6.12
N LYS A 228 -14.03 -20.70 5.59
CA LYS A 228 -13.93 -22.03 4.96
C LYS A 228 -13.56 -23.15 5.96
N SER A 229 -13.73 -22.89 7.28
CA SER A 229 -13.41 -23.81 8.37
C SER A 229 -11.92 -24.16 8.52
N TYR A 230 -11.03 -23.28 8.04
CA TYR A 230 -9.59 -23.40 8.28
C TYR A 230 -9.17 -22.63 9.53
N ASP A 231 -8.01 -23.01 10.09
CA ASP A 231 -7.44 -22.35 11.26
C ASP A 231 -7.01 -20.90 10.96
N MET A 232 -7.04 -20.05 11.99
CA MET A 232 -6.61 -18.65 11.93
C MET A 232 -5.12 -18.50 11.55
N ALA A 233 -4.27 -19.42 11.99
CA ALA A 233 -2.85 -19.45 11.61
C ALA A 233 -2.67 -19.61 10.09
N LEU A 234 -3.55 -20.38 9.45
CA LEU A 234 -3.58 -20.55 8.00
C LEU A 234 -3.96 -19.25 7.28
N GLY A 235 -4.80 -18.41 7.89
CA GLY A 235 -5.11 -17.07 7.38
C GLY A 235 -3.87 -16.17 7.31
N GLY A 236 -3.03 -16.20 8.34
CA GLY A 236 -1.71 -15.52 8.36
C GLY A 236 -0.76 -16.07 7.30
N TYR A 237 -0.69 -17.40 7.16
CA TYR A 237 0.12 -18.07 6.15
C TYR A 237 -0.30 -17.67 4.72
N TYR A 238 -1.58 -17.65 4.41
CA TYR A 238 -2.05 -17.22 3.09
C TYR A 238 -1.83 -15.73 2.83
N SER A 239 -1.90 -14.89 3.85
CA SER A 239 -1.53 -13.48 3.73
C SER A 239 -0.04 -13.30 3.42
N PHE A 240 0.83 -14.11 4.05
CA PHE A 240 2.26 -14.19 3.72
C PHE A 240 2.48 -14.64 2.28
N LEU A 241 1.86 -15.76 1.90
CA LEU A 241 1.99 -16.36 0.56
C LEU A 241 1.56 -15.37 -0.53
N PHE A 242 0.44 -14.68 -0.32
CA PHE A 242 -0.05 -13.63 -1.21
C PHE A 242 0.99 -12.51 -1.42
N GLN A 243 1.58 -12.01 -0.34
CA GLN A 243 2.60 -10.96 -0.43
C GLN A 243 3.86 -11.47 -1.14
N LEU A 244 4.34 -12.66 -0.78
CA LEU A 244 5.56 -13.23 -1.35
C LEU A 244 5.43 -13.45 -2.86
N ILE A 245 4.32 -14.04 -3.31
CA ILE A 245 4.07 -14.34 -4.73
C ILE A 245 3.82 -13.08 -5.55
N SER A 246 3.29 -12.02 -4.95
CA SER A 246 3.08 -10.75 -5.66
C SER A 246 4.39 -10.06 -6.06
N LEU A 247 5.51 -10.32 -5.35
CA LEU A 247 6.80 -9.67 -5.61
C LEU A 247 7.37 -9.97 -7.00
N PRO A 248 7.56 -11.24 -7.43
CA PRO A 248 8.12 -11.53 -8.76
C PRO A 248 7.22 -10.99 -9.88
N ALA A 249 5.88 -11.05 -9.73
CA ALA A 249 4.98 -10.46 -10.71
C ALA A 249 5.16 -8.95 -10.82
N SER A 250 5.33 -8.24 -9.71
CA SER A 250 5.56 -6.79 -9.72
C SER A 250 6.88 -6.39 -10.37
N LEU A 251 7.91 -7.23 -10.28
CA LEU A 251 9.21 -6.99 -10.91
C LEU A 251 9.19 -7.32 -12.41
N LEU A 252 8.56 -8.41 -12.80
CA LEU A 252 8.62 -8.91 -14.18
C LEU A 252 7.62 -8.21 -15.11
N THR A 253 6.42 -7.84 -14.60
CA THR A 253 5.36 -7.31 -15.47
C THR A 253 5.74 -6.02 -16.21
N PRO A 254 6.43 -5.02 -15.63
CA PRO A 254 6.86 -3.83 -16.38
C PRO A 254 7.83 -4.15 -17.52
N LEU A 255 8.63 -5.21 -17.37
CA LEU A 255 9.57 -5.66 -18.41
C LEU A 255 8.82 -6.32 -19.58
N LEU A 256 7.75 -7.07 -19.28
CA LEU A 256 6.91 -7.73 -20.27
C LEU A 256 5.95 -6.75 -20.95
N ALA A 257 5.46 -5.75 -20.23
CA ALA A 257 4.46 -4.78 -20.69
C ALA A 257 5.09 -3.63 -21.50
N GLN A 258 6.07 -3.93 -22.36
CA GLN A 258 6.70 -2.95 -23.26
C GLN A 258 6.04 -2.93 -24.63
N GLY A 259 6.22 -1.82 -25.38
CA GLY A 259 5.79 -1.69 -26.76
C GLY A 259 4.27 -1.53 -26.93
N ARG A 260 3.78 -1.92 -28.11
CA ARG A 260 2.39 -1.67 -28.58
C ARG A 260 1.30 -2.40 -27.82
N TYR A 261 1.64 -3.49 -27.14
CA TYR A 261 0.66 -4.34 -26.43
C TYR A 261 0.46 -3.94 -24.97
N ARG A 262 1.16 -2.92 -24.44
CA ARG A 262 1.11 -2.56 -23.00
C ARG A 262 -0.30 -2.34 -22.46
N ARG A 263 -1.23 -1.79 -23.26
CA ARG A 263 -2.65 -1.59 -22.89
C ARG A 263 -3.38 -2.90 -22.61
N HIS A 264 -3.04 -3.96 -23.37
CA HIS A 264 -3.64 -5.29 -23.18
C HIS A 264 -3.17 -5.94 -21.88
N TYR A 265 -1.92 -5.69 -21.46
CA TYR A 265 -1.45 -6.13 -20.14
C TYR A 265 -2.25 -5.48 -18.99
N GLY A 266 -2.63 -4.20 -19.11
CA GLY A 266 -3.49 -3.53 -18.13
C GLY A 266 -4.87 -4.19 -18.02
N ALA A 267 -5.51 -4.49 -19.15
CA ALA A 267 -6.78 -5.21 -19.18
C ALA A 267 -6.64 -6.65 -18.65
N ALA A 268 -5.62 -7.38 -19.13
CA ALA A 268 -5.38 -8.76 -18.72
C ALA A 268 -5.16 -8.90 -17.21
N ALA A 269 -4.40 -7.99 -16.60
CA ALA A 269 -4.16 -8.01 -15.16
C ALA A 269 -5.44 -7.77 -14.33
N GLY A 270 -6.36 -6.91 -14.80
CA GLY A 270 -7.69 -6.75 -14.21
C GLY A 270 -8.57 -8.00 -14.34
N LEU A 271 -8.52 -8.68 -15.50
CA LEU A 271 -9.23 -9.94 -15.72
C LEU A 271 -8.60 -11.10 -14.91
N MET A 272 -7.30 -11.09 -14.68
CA MET A 272 -6.65 -12.04 -13.76
C MET A 272 -7.15 -11.88 -12.32
N TYR A 273 -7.40 -10.65 -11.86
CA TYR A 273 -8.03 -10.44 -10.57
C TYR A 273 -9.43 -11.03 -10.53
N LEU A 274 -10.23 -10.79 -11.58
CA LEU A 274 -11.60 -11.31 -11.69
C LEU A 274 -11.64 -12.85 -11.58
N THR A 275 -10.83 -13.53 -12.38
CA THR A 275 -10.72 -15.00 -12.34
C THR A 275 -10.14 -15.49 -11.01
N GLY A 276 -9.21 -14.74 -10.40
CA GLY A 276 -8.64 -15.03 -9.10
C GLY A 276 -9.69 -15.01 -8.00
N PHE A 277 -10.55 -14.00 -7.95
CA PHE A 277 -11.67 -13.97 -7.00
C PHE A 277 -12.61 -15.16 -7.19
N TYR A 278 -13.00 -15.46 -8.42
CA TYR A 278 -13.81 -16.62 -8.72
C TYR A 278 -13.17 -17.90 -8.17
N PHE A 279 -11.88 -18.13 -8.41
CA PHE A 279 -11.16 -19.31 -7.91
C PHE A 279 -11.08 -19.34 -6.37
N VAL A 280 -10.84 -18.21 -5.71
CA VAL A 280 -10.82 -18.13 -4.23
C VAL A 280 -12.18 -18.49 -3.65
N PHE A 281 -13.27 -17.98 -4.24
CA PHE A 281 -14.62 -18.30 -3.79
C PHE A 281 -14.99 -19.76 -4.05
N ALA A 282 -14.60 -20.31 -5.20
CA ALA A 282 -14.89 -21.69 -5.59
C ALA A 282 -14.00 -22.73 -4.88
N ALA A 283 -12.88 -22.32 -4.26
CA ALA A 283 -11.94 -23.24 -3.63
C ALA A 283 -12.56 -23.98 -2.45
N GLN A 284 -12.52 -25.32 -2.50
CA GLN A 284 -13.03 -26.21 -1.45
C GLN A 284 -11.92 -27.05 -0.79
N THR A 285 -10.75 -27.13 -1.39
CA THR A 285 -9.59 -27.85 -0.83
C THR A 285 -8.43 -26.90 -0.57
N PRO A 286 -7.53 -27.20 0.41
CA PRO A 286 -6.35 -26.37 0.67
C PRO A 286 -5.45 -26.19 -0.56
N LEU A 287 -5.28 -27.24 -1.37
CA LEU A 287 -4.48 -27.18 -2.59
C LEU A 287 -5.08 -26.22 -3.61
N TYR A 288 -6.40 -26.30 -3.83
CA TYR A 288 -7.08 -25.40 -4.76
C TYR A 288 -7.08 -23.96 -4.22
N LEU A 289 -7.26 -23.75 -2.93
CA LEU A 289 -7.16 -22.43 -2.31
C LEU A 289 -5.74 -21.84 -2.47
N THR A 290 -4.70 -22.63 -2.28
CA THR A 290 -3.31 -22.22 -2.51
C THR A 290 -3.08 -21.79 -3.97
N ALA A 291 -3.56 -22.56 -4.93
CA ALA A 291 -3.48 -22.22 -6.35
C ALA A 291 -4.24 -20.92 -6.68
N ALA A 292 -5.45 -20.76 -6.14
CA ALA A 292 -6.29 -19.58 -6.31
C ALA A 292 -5.62 -18.32 -5.73
N ILE A 293 -5.03 -18.41 -4.52
CA ILE A 293 -4.30 -17.32 -3.88
C ILE A 293 -3.03 -16.98 -4.65
N THR A 294 -2.32 -17.99 -5.17
CA THR A 294 -1.16 -17.78 -6.06
C THR A 294 -1.57 -16.97 -7.29
N TRP A 295 -2.65 -17.35 -7.93
CA TRP A 295 -3.14 -16.68 -9.14
C TRP A 295 -3.52 -15.21 -8.88
N ILE A 296 -4.30 -14.95 -7.82
CA ILE A 296 -4.72 -13.57 -7.49
C ILE A 296 -3.54 -12.72 -6.97
N ALA A 297 -2.52 -13.33 -6.35
CA ALA A 297 -1.30 -12.64 -5.94
C ALA A 297 -0.46 -12.18 -7.12
N LEU A 298 -0.35 -13.00 -8.17
CA LEU A 298 0.28 -12.62 -9.43
C LEU A 298 -0.44 -11.43 -10.08
N ALA A 299 -1.79 -11.47 -10.11
CA ALA A 299 -2.60 -10.35 -10.59
C ALA A 299 -2.35 -9.06 -9.79
N ALA A 300 -2.23 -9.17 -8.46
CA ALA A 300 -1.99 -8.04 -7.57
C ALA A 300 -0.63 -7.37 -7.84
N GLY A 301 0.44 -8.16 -7.93
CA GLY A 301 1.77 -7.66 -8.26
C GLY A 301 1.83 -7.04 -9.65
N ALA A 302 1.23 -7.69 -10.64
CA ALA A 302 1.17 -7.21 -12.02
C ALA A 302 0.44 -5.86 -12.13
N THR A 303 -0.78 -5.75 -11.57
CA THR A 303 -1.56 -4.52 -11.66
C THR A 303 -0.90 -3.35 -10.95
N PHE A 304 -0.33 -3.57 -9.75
CA PHE A 304 0.37 -2.50 -9.03
C PHE A 304 1.54 -1.93 -9.84
N SER A 305 2.38 -2.80 -10.40
CA SER A 305 3.53 -2.35 -11.19
C SER A 305 3.12 -1.68 -12.51
N LEU A 306 2.02 -2.12 -13.14
CA LEU A 306 1.43 -1.46 -14.30
C LEU A 306 0.87 -0.07 -13.96
N CYS A 307 0.29 0.13 -12.76
CA CYS A 307 -0.11 1.46 -12.30
C CYS A 307 1.11 2.40 -12.17
N MET A 308 2.21 1.91 -11.59
CA MET A 308 3.45 2.69 -11.51
C MET A 308 4.03 3.01 -12.88
N LEU A 309 4.02 2.03 -13.79
CA LEU A 309 4.41 2.23 -15.19
C LEU A 309 3.52 3.28 -15.88
N ALA A 310 2.21 3.26 -15.65
CA ALA A 310 1.27 4.20 -16.25
C ALA A 310 1.61 5.66 -15.88
N PHE A 311 1.96 5.95 -14.63
CA PHE A 311 2.41 7.29 -14.23
C PHE A 311 3.63 7.77 -15.02
N ALA A 312 4.59 6.88 -15.29
CA ALA A 312 5.80 7.20 -16.02
C ALA A 312 5.55 7.40 -17.52
N VAL A 313 4.83 6.45 -18.16
CA VAL A 313 4.65 6.45 -19.62
C VAL A 313 3.63 7.45 -20.13
N ARG A 314 2.70 7.89 -19.27
CA ARG A 314 1.66 8.90 -19.60
C ARG A 314 2.11 10.33 -19.37
N ALA A 315 3.23 10.57 -18.72
CA ALA A 315 3.76 11.90 -18.51
C ALA A 315 4.71 12.29 -19.65
N ALA A 316 4.55 13.49 -20.20
CA ALA A 316 5.42 14.01 -21.25
C ALA A 316 6.83 14.36 -20.72
N ASN A 317 6.95 14.67 -19.43
CA ASN A 317 8.23 14.99 -18.79
C ASN A 317 8.24 14.58 -17.28
N PRO A 318 9.42 14.55 -16.63
CA PRO A 318 9.54 14.15 -15.23
C PRO A 318 8.72 14.99 -14.23
N LEU A 319 8.53 16.27 -14.50
CA LEU A 319 7.73 17.17 -13.64
C LEU A 319 6.25 16.80 -13.68
N ILE A 320 5.73 16.53 -14.87
CA ILE A 320 4.34 16.05 -15.05
C ILE A 320 4.18 14.68 -14.41
N ALA A 321 5.18 13.79 -14.54
CA ALA A 321 5.15 12.47 -13.90
C ALA A 321 5.05 12.58 -12.37
N SER A 322 5.82 13.45 -11.74
CA SER A 322 5.78 13.69 -10.31
C SER A 322 4.42 14.21 -9.84
N ARG A 323 3.81 15.16 -10.56
CA ARG A 323 2.50 15.72 -10.21
C ARG A 323 1.37 14.75 -10.47
N LEU A 324 1.40 14.06 -11.61
CA LEU A 324 0.43 13.03 -11.95
C LEU A 324 0.47 11.90 -10.91
N SER A 325 1.66 11.48 -10.48
CA SER A 325 1.84 10.45 -9.44
C SER A 325 1.37 10.96 -8.07
N GLY A 326 1.77 12.17 -7.65
CA GLY A 326 1.43 12.69 -6.32
C GLY A 326 -0.07 12.85 -6.10
N VAL A 327 -0.75 13.56 -7.01
CA VAL A 327 -2.21 13.77 -6.91
C VAL A 327 -2.98 12.51 -7.30
N GLY A 328 -2.51 11.78 -8.33
CA GLY A 328 -3.13 10.53 -8.74
C GLY A 328 -3.15 9.49 -7.62
N GLN A 329 -2.07 9.38 -6.82
CA GLN A 329 -2.04 8.51 -5.65
C GLN A 329 -2.96 9.01 -4.52
N ALA A 330 -3.07 10.32 -4.28
CA ALA A 330 -4.02 10.84 -3.29
C ALA A 330 -5.47 10.48 -3.63
N ILE A 331 -5.87 10.69 -4.90
CA ILE A 331 -7.19 10.26 -5.42
C ILE A 331 -7.34 8.74 -5.29
N ALA A 332 -6.30 8.00 -5.62
CA ALA A 332 -6.31 6.54 -5.54
C ALA A 332 -6.50 6.03 -4.11
N TYR A 333 -5.86 6.62 -3.12
CA TYR A 333 -6.05 6.22 -1.72
C TYR A 333 -7.44 6.58 -1.17
N LEU A 334 -8.03 7.69 -1.62
CA LEU A 334 -9.43 8.02 -1.29
C LEU A 334 -10.39 6.95 -1.85
N LEU A 335 -10.20 6.55 -3.10
CA LEU A 335 -11.01 5.49 -3.70
C LEU A 335 -10.75 4.14 -3.03
N ALA A 336 -9.50 3.83 -2.72
CA ALA A 336 -9.10 2.62 -2.04
C ALA A 336 -9.71 2.48 -0.64
N ALA A 337 -9.93 3.61 0.05
CA ALA A 337 -10.52 3.65 1.38
C ALA A 337 -11.94 3.09 1.42
N ILE A 338 -12.68 3.15 0.30
CA ILE A 338 -14.03 2.60 0.18
C ILE A 338 -14.00 1.06 0.23
N GLY A 339 -12.91 0.43 -0.22
CA GLY A 339 -12.82 -1.01 -0.39
C GLY A 339 -13.05 -1.81 0.90
N PRO A 340 -12.16 -1.73 1.90
CA PRO A 340 -12.27 -2.54 3.12
C PRO A 340 -13.56 -2.28 3.90
N VAL A 341 -13.95 -1.01 4.07
CA VAL A 341 -15.19 -0.66 4.80
C VAL A 341 -16.43 -1.06 4.03
N GLY A 342 -16.43 -0.91 2.69
CA GLY A 342 -17.53 -1.33 1.83
C GLY A 342 -17.78 -2.83 1.89
N VAL A 343 -16.72 -3.65 1.79
CA VAL A 343 -16.81 -5.11 1.95
C VAL A 343 -17.33 -5.48 3.35
N GLY A 344 -16.82 -4.81 4.41
CA GLY A 344 -17.30 -5.06 5.78
C GLY A 344 -18.78 -4.71 5.98
N ALA A 345 -19.24 -3.60 5.42
CA ALA A 345 -20.64 -3.20 5.46
C ALA A 345 -21.55 -4.19 4.71
N LEU A 346 -21.16 -4.57 3.48
CA LEU A 346 -21.88 -5.55 2.68
C LEU A 346 -21.94 -6.91 3.39
N TYR A 347 -20.84 -7.37 3.97
CA TYR A 347 -20.82 -8.61 4.74
C TYR A 347 -21.74 -8.52 5.97
N GLY A 348 -21.76 -7.37 6.67
CA GLY A 348 -22.68 -7.14 7.78
C GLY A 348 -24.16 -7.18 7.37
N MET A 349 -24.49 -6.76 6.13
CA MET A 349 -25.86 -6.79 5.60
C MET A 349 -26.29 -8.18 5.14
N TYR A 350 -25.42 -8.93 4.47
CA TYR A 350 -25.76 -10.22 3.85
C TYR A 350 -25.43 -11.43 4.74
N GLY A 351 -24.55 -11.28 5.72
CA GLY A 351 -24.10 -12.37 6.61
C GLY A 351 -23.30 -13.47 5.91
N SER A 352 -22.98 -13.32 4.64
CA SER A 352 -22.31 -14.34 3.82
C SER A 352 -21.40 -13.73 2.73
N TRP A 353 -20.41 -14.51 2.28
CA TRP A 353 -19.42 -14.06 1.29
C TRP A 353 -19.90 -14.07 -0.17
N PRO A 354 -20.75 -15.03 -0.62
CA PRO A 354 -21.10 -15.13 -2.04
C PRO A 354 -21.68 -13.84 -2.66
N PRO A 355 -22.55 -13.05 -2.00
CA PRO A 355 -23.05 -11.80 -2.57
C PRO A 355 -21.97 -10.76 -2.84
N LEU A 356 -20.85 -10.81 -2.10
CA LEU A 356 -19.74 -9.89 -2.27
C LEU A 356 -18.96 -10.16 -3.56
N LEU A 357 -19.12 -11.33 -4.17
CA LEU A 357 -18.49 -11.64 -5.46
C LEU A 357 -18.94 -10.66 -6.55
N SER A 358 -20.20 -10.22 -6.55
CA SER A 358 -20.70 -9.21 -7.51
C SER A 358 -19.99 -7.86 -7.38
N TYR A 359 -19.68 -7.44 -6.16
CA TYR A 359 -18.87 -6.23 -5.91
C TYR A 359 -17.47 -6.36 -6.52
N PHE A 360 -16.78 -7.49 -6.30
CA PHE A 360 -15.45 -7.72 -6.86
C PHE A 360 -15.48 -7.89 -8.39
N ILE A 361 -16.52 -8.51 -8.95
CA ILE A 361 -16.71 -8.60 -10.41
C ILE A 361 -16.77 -7.19 -11.01
N GLY A 362 -17.64 -6.32 -10.48
CA GLY A 362 -17.78 -4.94 -10.96
C GLY A 362 -16.47 -4.15 -10.84
N ALA A 363 -15.80 -4.23 -9.69
CA ALA A 363 -14.53 -3.56 -9.46
C ALA A 363 -13.42 -4.06 -10.41
N CYS A 364 -13.32 -5.37 -10.66
CA CYS A 364 -12.30 -5.94 -11.55
C CYS A 364 -12.58 -5.64 -13.03
N LEU A 365 -13.83 -5.60 -13.47
CA LEU A 365 -14.19 -5.19 -14.84
C LEU A 365 -13.83 -3.71 -15.07
N LEU A 366 -14.16 -2.84 -14.11
CA LEU A 366 -13.75 -1.42 -14.17
C LEU A 366 -12.23 -1.29 -14.12
N LEU A 367 -11.54 -2.09 -13.31
CA LEU A 367 -10.08 -2.13 -13.24
C LEU A 367 -9.47 -2.51 -14.59
N ALA A 368 -10.00 -3.53 -15.26
CA ALA A 368 -9.55 -3.96 -16.58
C ALA A 368 -9.75 -2.85 -17.63
N LEU A 369 -10.92 -2.19 -17.64
CA LEU A 369 -11.22 -1.06 -18.52
C LEU A 369 -10.26 0.11 -18.26
N CYS A 370 -10.10 0.51 -16.99
CA CYS A 370 -9.19 1.61 -16.63
C CYS A 370 -7.73 1.25 -16.97
N GLY A 371 -7.30 0.01 -16.77
CA GLY A 371 -5.96 -0.46 -17.13
C GLY A 371 -5.67 -0.37 -18.61
N TYR A 372 -6.65 -0.75 -19.45
CA TYR A 372 -6.55 -0.61 -20.91
C TYR A 372 -6.35 0.85 -21.34
N HIS A 373 -7.14 1.78 -20.78
CA HIS A 373 -7.06 3.20 -21.12
C HIS A 373 -5.87 3.90 -20.45
N ALA A 374 -5.50 3.56 -19.23
CA ALA A 374 -4.38 4.14 -18.52
C ALA A 374 -3.04 3.89 -19.21
N LEU A 375 -2.86 2.75 -19.87
CA LEU A 375 -1.65 2.37 -20.59
C LEU A 375 -1.68 2.70 -22.10
N HIS A 376 -2.61 3.56 -22.54
CA HIS A 376 -2.66 4.05 -23.92
C HIS A 376 -1.45 4.94 -24.25
N PHE A 377 -1.22 5.30 -25.53
CA PHE A 377 -0.02 5.98 -25.99
C PHE A 377 -0.07 7.52 -25.83
N THR A 378 -1.24 8.14 -25.70
CA THR A 378 -1.36 9.60 -25.50
C THR A 378 -0.69 10.03 -24.20
N LYS A 379 0.06 11.13 -24.20
CA LYS A 379 0.74 11.66 -23.01
C LYS A 379 0.04 12.89 -22.47
N VAL A 380 0.05 13.04 -21.16
CA VAL A 380 -0.40 14.24 -20.47
C VAL A 380 0.66 15.34 -20.65
N GLY A 381 0.24 16.49 -21.18
CA GLY A 381 1.11 17.65 -21.41
C GLY A 381 1.83 17.65 -22.77
N GLU A 382 1.43 16.83 -23.74
CA GLU A 382 1.91 16.92 -25.12
C GLU A 382 1.31 18.14 -25.86
N ASP A 383 0.07 18.55 -25.53
CA ASP A 383 -0.65 19.68 -26.17
C ASP A 383 -0.26 21.05 -25.61
N ALA A 384 0.73 21.13 -24.73
CA ALA A 384 1.21 22.38 -24.12
C ALA A 384 2.49 22.93 -24.77
N ARG A 385 2.69 22.62 -26.07
CA ARG A 385 3.76 23.21 -26.90
C ARG A 385 3.21 24.25 -27.85
#